data_f350940eca54d75ca73daeefcb149661
#
_entry.id   f350940eca54d75ca73daeefcb149661
#
_cell.length_a   1.000
_cell.length_b   1.000
_cell.length_c   1.000
_cell.angle_alpha   90.00
_cell.angle_beta   90.00
_cell.angle_gamma   90.00
#
_symmetry.space_group_name_H-M   'P 1'
#
loop_
_entity.id
_entity.type
_entity.pdbx_description
1 polymer ?
#
loop_
_entity_poly.entity_id
_entity_poly.type
_entity_poly.pdbx_seq_one_letter_code
_entity_poly.pdbx_strand_id
1 'polypeptide(L)'
;MAEDAASEELLRAEFHGQTAQIFWQDLQPHFARGSVVLVAPGMDLVEVALQLKQDNTAAFQAWIDEGKIGPVQDEQASVFVKSNPQFWAVVVPPWVLVQPS
;
A
#
# COMPACT_ATOMS: atom_id res chain seq x y z
N MET A 1 -25.13 2.58 9.85
CA MET A 1 -25.28 1.16 9.61
C MET A 1 -24.28 0.38 10.41
N ALA A 2 -24.79 -0.32 11.42
CA ALA A 2 -23.94 -1.08 12.34
C ALA A 2 -23.14 -2.18 11.63
N GLU A 3 -23.74 -2.79 10.61
CA GLU A 3 -23.09 -3.85 9.84
C GLU A 3 -21.88 -3.35 9.10
N ASP A 4 -21.95 -2.15 8.53
CA ASP A 4 -20.83 -1.58 7.78
C ASP A 4 -19.66 -1.25 8.70
N ALA A 5 -19.95 -0.71 9.89
CA ALA A 5 -18.92 -0.41 10.87
C ALA A 5 -18.23 -1.68 11.37
N ALA A 6 -19.00 -2.74 11.62
CA ALA A 6 -18.45 -4.01 12.05
C ALA A 6 -17.58 -4.64 10.95
N SER A 7 -18.03 -4.53 9.69
CA SER A 7 -17.26 -5.03 8.53
C SER A 7 -15.95 -4.27 8.36
N GLU A 8 -15.96 -2.94 8.56
CA GLU A 8 -14.75 -2.13 8.50
C GLU A 8 -13.76 -2.52 9.59
N GLU A 9 -14.24 -2.74 10.82
CA GLU A 9 -13.38 -3.17 11.92
C GLU A 9 -12.74 -4.52 11.64
N LEU A 10 -13.50 -5.45 11.10
CA LEU A 10 -12.98 -6.78 10.73
C LEU A 10 -11.93 -6.68 9.64
N LEU A 11 -12.18 -5.90 8.60
CA LEU A 11 -11.23 -5.68 7.52
C LEU A 11 -9.96 -5.00 8.03
N ARG A 12 -10.11 -4.01 8.89
CA ARG A 12 -8.97 -3.30 9.46
C ARG A 12 -8.09 -4.24 10.28
N ALA A 13 -8.72 -5.08 11.09
CA ALA A 13 -8.00 -6.08 11.88
C ALA A 13 -7.29 -7.10 10.99
N GLU A 14 -7.94 -7.53 9.92
CA GLU A 14 -7.36 -8.45 8.94
C GLU A 14 -6.14 -7.85 8.28
N PHE A 15 -6.23 -6.59 7.81
CA PHE A 15 -5.09 -5.93 7.19
C PHE A 15 -3.95 -5.70 8.17
N HIS A 16 -4.22 -5.38 9.42
CA HIS A 16 -3.19 -5.30 10.45
C HIS A 16 -2.46 -6.64 10.61
N GLY A 17 -3.22 -7.73 10.62
CA GLY A 17 -2.65 -9.06 10.71
C GLY A 17 -1.83 -9.47 9.49
N GLN A 18 -2.15 -8.93 8.33
CA GLN A 18 -1.45 -9.19 7.07
C GLN A 18 -0.25 -8.27 6.84
N THR A 19 -0.16 -7.17 7.57
CA THR A 19 0.93 -6.21 7.42
C THR A 19 2.25 -6.85 7.83
N ALA A 20 3.22 -6.83 6.94
CA ALA A 20 4.52 -7.45 7.17
C ALA A 20 5.63 -6.57 6.61
N GLN A 21 6.83 -6.72 7.16
CA GLN A 21 8.01 -6.07 6.61
C GLN A 21 8.64 -6.98 5.57
N ILE A 22 8.88 -6.43 4.38
CA ILE A 22 9.59 -7.14 3.32
C ILE A 22 10.64 -6.23 2.70
N PHE A 23 11.68 -6.84 2.13
CA PHE A 23 12.71 -6.10 1.42
C PHE A 23 12.28 -5.79 0.00
N TRP A 24 12.84 -4.72 -0.57
CA TRP A 24 12.58 -4.35 -1.96
C TRP A 24 12.81 -5.52 -2.92
N GLN A 25 13.83 -6.31 -2.67
CA GLN A 25 14.15 -7.47 -3.49
C GLN A 25 12.94 -8.39 -3.68
N ASP A 26 12.15 -8.58 -2.63
CA ASP A 26 10.95 -9.41 -2.68
C ASP A 26 9.79 -8.72 -3.38
N LEU A 27 9.82 -7.39 -3.47
CA LEU A 27 8.80 -6.60 -4.17
C LEU A 27 9.05 -6.47 -5.66
N GLN A 28 10.27 -6.73 -6.13
CA GLN A 28 10.62 -6.54 -7.54
C GLN A 28 9.69 -7.24 -8.53
N PRO A 29 9.28 -8.50 -8.32
CA PRO A 29 8.34 -9.13 -9.25
C PRO A 29 7.00 -8.39 -9.35
N HIS A 30 6.53 -7.85 -8.24
CA HIS A 30 5.29 -7.07 -8.22
C HIS A 30 5.47 -5.72 -8.88
N PHE A 31 6.62 -5.09 -8.67
CA PHE A 31 6.96 -3.85 -9.35
C PHE A 31 7.01 -4.05 -10.87
N ALA A 32 7.63 -5.12 -11.32
CA ALA A 32 7.72 -5.44 -12.75
C ALA A 32 6.35 -5.60 -13.40
N ARG A 33 5.35 -6.05 -12.63
CA ARG A 33 3.97 -6.18 -13.11
C ARG A 33 3.17 -4.89 -12.98
N GLY A 34 3.75 -3.84 -12.40
CA GLY A 34 3.05 -2.58 -12.17
C GLY A 34 2.05 -2.64 -11.03
N SER A 35 2.20 -3.59 -10.12
CA SER A 35 1.24 -3.83 -9.03
C SER A 35 1.57 -3.13 -7.72
N VAL A 36 2.75 -2.50 -7.60
CA VAL A 36 3.18 -1.88 -6.35
C VAL A 36 2.70 -0.43 -6.28
N VAL A 37 2.03 -0.10 -5.18
CA VAL A 37 1.59 1.27 -4.88
C VAL A 37 2.37 1.75 -3.67
N LEU A 38 3.10 2.84 -3.84
CA LEU A 38 3.90 3.45 -2.78
C LEU A 38 3.05 4.41 -1.97
N VAL A 39 3.05 4.23 -0.66
CA VAL A 39 2.30 5.06 0.29
C VAL A 39 3.30 5.93 1.06
N ALA A 40 3.01 7.22 1.17
CA ALA A 40 3.92 8.16 1.83
C ALA A 40 4.10 7.83 3.31
N PRO A 41 5.29 8.10 3.86
CA PRO A 41 5.50 8.01 5.31
C PRO A 41 4.52 8.92 6.05
N GLY A 42 4.02 8.46 7.18
CA GLY A 42 3.05 9.22 7.97
C GLY A 42 1.59 8.92 7.65
N MET A 43 1.31 8.26 6.54
CA MET A 43 -0.03 7.77 6.26
C MET A 43 -0.27 6.43 6.97
N ASP A 44 -1.51 6.14 7.27
CA ASP A 44 -1.91 4.84 7.82
C ASP A 44 -2.08 3.85 6.66
N LEU A 45 -1.15 2.91 6.54
CA LEU A 45 -1.14 1.92 5.46
C LEU A 45 -2.42 1.06 5.47
N VAL A 46 -2.89 0.70 6.66
CA VAL A 46 -4.11 -0.10 6.81
C VAL A 46 -5.33 0.68 6.34
N GLU A 47 -5.39 1.98 6.65
CA GLU A 47 -6.48 2.83 6.17
C GLU A 47 -6.49 2.93 4.65
N VAL A 48 -5.32 3.07 4.03
CA VAL A 48 -5.20 3.08 2.57
C VAL A 48 -5.70 1.75 2.00
N ALA A 49 -5.31 0.63 2.61
CA ALA A 49 -5.75 -0.70 2.19
C ALA A 49 -7.27 -0.84 2.30
N LEU A 50 -7.85 -0.33 3.39
CA LEU A 50 -9.28 -0.38 3.62
C LEU A 50 -10.05 0.39 2.54
N GLN A 51 -9.60 1.61 2.23
CA GLN A 51 -10.23 2.44 1.20
C GLN A 51 -10.12 1.80 -0.18
N LEU A 52 -8.99 1.16 -0.47
CA LEU A 52 -8.82 0.45 -1.74
C LEU A 52 -9.77 -0.75 -1.81
N LYS A 53 -9.92 -1.50 -0.74
CA LYS A 53 -10.82 -2.65 -0.69
C LYS A 53 -12.28 -2.24 -0.87
N GLN A 54 -12.64 -1.07 -0.37
CA GLN A 54 -13.99 -0.51 -0.50
C GLN A 54 -14.22 0.22 -1.82
N ASP A 55 -13.19 0.25 -2.67
CA ASP A 55 -13.26 0.91 -3.98
C ASP A 55 -13.60 2.41 -3.87
N ASN A 56 -13.03 3.06 -2.87
CA ASN A 56 -13.23 4.50 -2.65
C ASN A 56 -12.32 5.30 -3.59
N THR A 57 -12.78 5.47 -4.81
CA THR A 57 -11.99 6.14 -5.85
C THR A 57 -11.74 7.61 -5.53
N ALA A 58 -12.70 8.28 -4.88
CA ALA A 58 -12.55 9.68 -4.51
C ALA A 58 -11.40 9.89 -3.53
N ALA A 59 -11.28 9.04 -2.51
CA ALA A 59 -10.19 9.12 -1.55
C ALA A 59 -8.85 8.86 -2.23
N PHE A 60 -8.78 7.85 -3.08
CA PHE A 60 -7.56 7.52 -3.81
C PHE A 60 -7.14 8.64 -4.74
N GLN A 61 -8.07 9.23 -5.48
CA GLN A 61 -7.76 10.32 -6.39
C GLN A 61 -7.20 11.53 -5.63
N ALA A 62 -7.80 11.85 -4.48
CA ALA A 62 -7.31 12.94 -3.64
C ALA A 62 -5.88 12.68 -3.16
N TRP A 63 -5.59 11.46 -2.73
CA TRP A 63 -4.23 11.10 -2.27
C TRP A 63 -3.22 11.13 -3.40
N ILE A 64 -3.61 10.68 -4.59
CA ILE A 64 -2.73 10.75 -5.77
C ILE A 64 -2.43 12.21 -6.11
N ASP A 65 -3.45 13.06 -6.12
CA ASP A 65 -3.30 14.48 -6.43
C ASP A 65 -2.42 15.20 -5.41
N GLU A 66 -2.46 14.77 -4.16
CA GLU A 66 -1.62 15.30 -3.09
C GLU A 66 -0.21 14.70 -3.07
N GLY A 67 0.06 13.73 -3.91
CA GLY A 67 1.35 13.04 -3.95
C GLY A 67 1.58 12.10 -2.77
N LYS A 68 0.52 11.69 -2.09
CA LYS A 68 0.63 10.80 -0.91
C LYS A 68 0.67 9.33 -1.27
N ILE A 69 0.10 8.95 -2.41
CA ILE A 69 0.20 7.59 -2.95
C ILE A 69 0.47 7.66 -4.45
N GLY A 70 1.06 6.62 -4.97
CA GLY A 70 1.30 6.53 -6.40
C GLY A 70 2.19 5.34 -6.76
N PRO A 71 2.43 5.13 -8.05
CA PRO A 71 3.33 4.06 -8.47
C PRO A 71 4.77 4.38 -8.09
N VAL A 72 5.59 3.35 -7.94
CA VAL A 72 7.04 3.54 -7.76
C VAL A 72 7.61 3.97 -9.10
N GLN A 73 8.31 5.10 -9.12
CA GLN A 73 8.96 5.61 -10.33
C GLN A 73 10.26 4.86 -10.58
N ASP A 74 10.69 4.81 -11.84
CA ASP A 74 11.93 4.10 -12.21
C ASP A 74 13.14 4.62 -11.44
N GLU A 75 13.22 5.91 -11.21
CA GLU A 75 14.30 6.53 -10.43
C GLU A 75 14.32 6.03 -9.00
N GLN A 76 13.13 5.93 -8.38
CA GLN A 76 12.99 5.40 -7.04
C GLN A 76 13.35 3.93 -6.99
N ALA A 77 12.90 3.16 -7.97
CA ALA A 77 13.21 1.74 -8.08
C ALA A 77 14.71 1.51 -8.17
N SER A 78 15.41 2.34 -8.93
CA SER A 78 16.87 2.26 -9.08
C SER A 78 17.58 2.43 -7.73
N VAL A 79 17.12 3.38 -6.92
CA VAL A 79 17.66 3.59 -5.56
C VAL A 79 17.34 2.38 -4.68
N PHE A 80 16.14 1.86 -4.76
CA PHE A 80 15.71 0.72 -3.96
C PHE A 80 16.48 -0.56 -4.31
N VAL A 81 16.82 -0.76 -5.58
CA VAL A 81 17.66 -1.90 -6.00
C VAL A 81 19.02 -1.84 -5.30
N LYS A 82 19.61 -0.65 -5.20
CA LYS A 82 20.93 -0.47 -4.62
C LYS A 82 20.94 -0.59 -3.10
N SER A 83 19.91 -0.05 -2.45
CA SER A 83 19.85 0.03 -0.98
C SER A 83 19.08 -1.13 -0.35
N ASN A 84 18.24 -1.80 -1.11
CA ASN A 84 17.39 -2.91 -0.67
C ASN A 84 16.68 -2.60 0.66
N PRO A 85 15.89 -1.52 0.74
CA PRO A 85 15.25 -1.15 1.98
C PRO A 85 14.10 -2.08 2.34
N GLN A 86 13.72 -2.06 3.61
CA GLN A 86 12.52 -2.73 4.08
C GLN A 86 11.32 -1.82 3.95
N PHE A 87 10.18 -2.42 3.63
CA PHE A 87 8.89 -1.74 3.56
C PHE A 87 7.87 -2.50 4.39
N TRP A 88 6.92 -1.77 4.96
CA TRP A 88 5.67 -2.36 5.40
C TRP A 88 4.83 -2.64 4.17
N ALA A 89 4.25 -3.82 4.07
CA ALA A 89 3.47 -4.21 2.89
C ALA A 89 2.16 -4.86 3.30
N VAL A 90 1.12 -4.52 2.55
CA VAL A 90 -0.22 -5.13 2.66
C VAL A 90 -0.69 -5.46 1.26
N VAL A 91 -1.16 -6.68 1.05
CA VAL A 91 -1.69 -7.11 -0.25
C VAL A 91 -3.19 -6.88 -0.31
N VAL A 92 -3.62 -6.08 -1.29
CA VAL A 92 -5.02 -5.90 -1.65
C VAL A 92 -5.12 -6.25 -3.14
N PRO A 93 -5.35 -7.53 -3.49
CA PRO A 93 -5.22 -7.97 -4.87
C PRO A 93 -6.02 -7.13 -5.85
N PRO A 94 -5.45 -6.79 -7.02
CA PRO A 94 -4.15 -7.19 -7.53
C PRO A 94 -2.98 -6.31 -7.06
N TRP A 95 -3.21 -5.43 -6.08
CA TRP A 95 -2.25 -4.42 -5.65
C TRP A 95 -1.47 -4.85 -4.43
N VAL A 96 -0.24 -4.37 -4.34
CA VAL A 96 0.60 -4.48 -3.14
C VAL A 96 0.90 -3.06 -2.68
N LEU A 97 0.35 -2.70 -1.52
CA LEU A 97 0.58 -1.38 -0.92
C LEU A 97 1.85 -1.46 -0.08
N VAL A 98 2.77 -0.53 -0.29
CA VAL A 98 4.04 -0.51 0.44
C VAL A 98 4.29 0.88 1.02
N GLN A 99 4.94 0.91 2.17
CA GLN A 99 5.28 2.14 2.88
C GLN A 99 6.66 1.97 3.47
N PRO A 100 7.56 2.97 3.34
CA PRO A 100 8.89 2.88 3.94
C PRO A 100 8.79 2.60 5.44
N SER A 101 9.54 1.63 5.90
CA SER A 101 9.53 1.27 7.31
C SER A 101 10.52 2.10 8.13
#